data_bb6aee2acaaf8e174aa6a7f750c8e9fc
#
_entry.id   bb6aee2acaaf8e174aa6a7f750c8e9fc
#
_cell.length_a   1.000
_cell.length_b   1.000
_cell.length_c   1.000
_cell.angle_alpha   90.00
_cell.angle_beta   90.00
_cell.angle_gamma   90.00
#
_symmetry.space_group_name_H-M   'P 1'
#
loop_
_entity.id
_entity.type
_entity.pdbx_description
1 polymer ?
#
loop_
_entity_poly.entity_id
_entity_poly.type
_entity_poly.pdbx_seq_one_letter_code
_entity_poly.pdbx_strand_id
1 'polypeptide(L)'
;MITVSVLTAFKIYMKGLSIFLQKRYFGVALPFIINSLMLSTWLLYTPYILEKLQITESQLGYAFFSMAVGAVTSLSFSSKLIKKYGEGRYTFFSTIGYITLIIGAVLSIELYQLCIILFITGAFAGSMDVGMNGLAALIEKKDRQRFMSACHGFWSLGFFIGASLGSLMMYYITFPFVHMFLLACIALILHLVFFGSLRLEKSEAAIEVKSGTHSLQNKTLLGFAVIGLLVMMTEGAVMDWCTLYMSEEIKAPDLWIGYGLAMFSLFMAVGRFIMDPLSDTYGSKVVIQASLVIVVLGIILVLAGGLLTALFGFSLMGFGVAGIVPEIYRLSSRIEGVNPSDGVATVAGTGYLGFLIGPIIMGYVAESYGYPKIFMLIIVFVAIAFVSARFTFNDNYQQKLISTEKDSRLV
;
A
#
# COMPACT_ATOMS: atom_id res chain seq x y z
N MET A 1 -11.53 -30.03 -7.85
CA MET A 1 -10.14 -29.94 -7.39
C MET A 1 -9.76 -28.51 -6.95
N ILE A 2 -10.10 -27.45 -7.68
CA ILE A 2 -9.77 -26.03 -7.35
C ILE A 2 -10.37 -25.59 -6.01
N THR A 3 -11.63 -25.95 -5.72
CA THR A 3 -12.32 -25.59 -4.46
C THR A 3 -11.68 -26.20 -3.21
N VAL A 4 -11.07 -27.38 -3.32
CA VAL A 4 -10.42 -28.04 -2.18
C VAL A 4 -9.09 -27.37 -1.84
N SER A 5 -8.32 -26.90 -2.83
CA SER A 5 -7.04 -26.21 -2.59
C SER A 5 -7.24 -24.84 -1.97
N VAL A 6 -8.22 -24.06 -2.42
CA VAL A 6 -8.54 -22.73 -1.86
C VAL A 6 -9.08 -22.84 -0.42
N LEU A 7 -9.97 -23.79 -0.16
CA LEU A 7 -10.49 -24.05 1.20
C LEU A 7 -9.38 -24.55 2.15
N THR A 8 -8.45 -25.34 1.65
CA THR A 8 -7.32 -25.85 2.45
C THR A 8 -6.34 -24.71 2.74
N ALA A 9 -6.00 -23.88 1.75
CA ALA A 9 -5.18 -22.69 1.93
C ALA A 9 -5.84 -21.71 2.91
N PHE A 10 -7.14 -21.47 2.80
CA PHE A 10 -7.90 -20.64 3.73
C PHE A 10 -7.89 -21.20 5.16
N LYS A 11 -8.06 -22.51 5.35
CA LYS A 11 -7.96 -23.16 6.68
C LYS A 11 -6.56 -23.03 7.29
N ILE A 12 -5.51 -23.23 6.49
CA ILE A 12 -4.12 -23.07 6.93
C ILE A 12 -3.86 -21.61 7.32
N TYR A 13 -4.35 -20.66 6.54
CA TYR A 13 -4.24 -19.24 6.80
C TYR A 13 -4.99 -18.82 8.08
N MET A 14 -6.23 -19.29 8.26
CA MET A 14 -7.01 -19.02 9.47
C MET A 14 -6.35 -19.59 10.73
N LYS A 15 -5.69 -20.76 10.62
CA LYS A 15 -4.88 -21.32 11.70
C LYS A 15 -3.64 -20.45 11.98
N GLY A 16 -3.03 -19.88 10.94
CA GLY A 16 -1.92 -18.93 11.08
C GLY A 16 -2.34 -17.63 11.77
N LEU A 17 -3.57 -17.16 11.57
CA LEU A 17 -4.09 -15.96 12.23
C LEU A 17 -4.27 -16.13 13.75
N SER A 18 -4.46 -17.35 14.25
CA SER A 18 -4.62 -17.61 15.70
C SER A 18 -3.39 -17.18 16.51
N ILE A 19 -2.21 -17.07 15.90
CA ILE A 19 -0.99 -16.58 16.57
C ILE A 19 -1.16 -15.15 17.08
N PHE A 20 -1.97 -14.32 16.40
CA PHE A 20 -2.23 -12.93 16.79
C PHE A 20 -3.16 -12.77 17.98
N LEU A 21 -3.73 -13.85 18.52
CA LEU A 21 -4.38 -13.84 19.83
C LEU A 21 -3.35 -13.67 20.96
N GLN A 22 -2.08 -13.93 20.70
CA GLN A 22 -1.00 -13.67 21.62
C GLN A 22 -0.58 -12.20 21.55
N LYS A 23 -0.48 -11.56 22.72
CA LYS A 23 -0.13 -10.13 22.87
C LYS A 23 1.14 -9.74 22.08
N ARG A 24 2.15 -10.62 22.03
CA ARG A 24 3.41 -10.38 21.33
C ARG A 24 3.21 -10.16 19.82
N TYR A 25 2.53 -11.08 19.15
CA TYR A 25 2.33 -11.00 17.70
C TYR A 25 1.31 -9.94 17.30
N PHE A 26 0.26 -9.77 18.10
CA PHE A 26 -0.68 -8.66 17.91
C PHE A 26 0.04 -7.31 18.03
N GLY A 27 0.95 -7.16 18.99
CA GLY A 27 1.78 -5.96 19.13
C GLY A 27 2.65 -5.69 17.90
N VAL A 28 3.15 -6.72 17.20
CA VAL A 28 3.89 -6.56 15.93
C VAL A 28 2.98 -6.12 14.79
N ALA A 29 1.74 -6.65 14.72
CA ALA A 29 0.77 -6.29 13.68
C ALA A 29 0.14 -4.90 13.91
N LEU A 30 0.08 -4.45 15.15
CA LEU A 30 -0.62 -3.21 15.52
C LEU A 30 -0.10 -1.94 14.82
N PRO A 31 1.23 -1.70 14.64
CA PRO A 31 1.72 -0.60 13.82
C PRO A 31 1.18 -0.63 12.39
N PHE A 32 1.07 -1.80 11.76
CA PHE A 32 0.50 -1.93 10.41
C PHE A 32 -0.97 -1.47 10.38
N ILE A 33 -1.75 -1.89 11.38
CA ILE A 33 -3.16 -1.46 11.52
C ILE A 33 -3.23 0.05 11.75
N ILE A 34 -2.44 0.60 12.66
CA ILE A 34 -2.45 2.02 13.01
C ILE A 34 -2.05 2.87 11.81
N ASN A 35 -1.00 2.48 11.08
CA ASN A 35 -0.55 3.21 9.89
C ASN A 35 -1.69 3.38 8.88
N SER A 36 -2.31 2.28 8.50
CA SER A 36 -3.36 2.28 7.48
C SER A 36 -4.68 2.89 7.95
N LEU A 37 -5.06 2.65 9.20
CA LEU A 37 -6.26 3.21 9.81
C LEU A 37 -6.21 4.74 9.85
N MET A 38 -5.10 5.31 10.31
CA MET A 38 -4.91 6.76 10.37
C MET A 38 -4.81 7.37 8.98
N LEU A 39 -4.12 6.70 8.05
CA LEU A 39 -3.98 7.15 6.67
C LEU A 39 -5.34 7.20 5.97
N SER A 40 -6.10 6.11 5.99
CA SER A 40 -7.40 6.05 5.33
C SER A 40 -8.40 7.06 5.91
N THR A 41 -8.37 7.27 7.24
CA THR A 41 -9.21 8.29 7.89
C THR A 41 -8.80 9.71 7.47
N TRP A 42 -7.51 10.01 7.34
CA TRP A 42 -7.03 11.28 6.81
C TRP A 42 -7.52 11.52 5.38
N LEU A 43 -7.42 10.51 4.51
CA LEU A 43 -7.83 10.62 3.11
C LEU A 43 -9.33 10.90 2.93
N LEU A 44 -10.18 10.54 3.90
CA LEU A 44 -11.60 10.90 3.88
C LEU A 44 -11.85 12.40 4.00
N TYR A 45 -10.91 13.13 4.64
CA TYR A 45 -11.04 14.58 4.85
C TYR A 45 -10.45 15.43 3.72
N THR A 46 -10.02 14.82 2.61
CA THR A 46 -9.46 15.57 1.47
C THR A 46 -10.46 16.53 0.82
N PRO A 47 -11.77 16.23 0.66
CA PRO A 47 -12.73 17.22 0.18
C PRO A 47 -12.87 18.41 1.16
N TYR A 48 -12.94 18.13 2.46
CA TYR A 48 -12.96 19.18 3.48
C TYR A 48 -11.71 20.07 3.45
N ILE A 49 -10.53 19.50 3.21
CA ILE A 49 -9.27 20.27 3.13
C ILE A 49 -9.25 21.17 1.90
N LEU A 50 -9.68 20.69 0.73
CA LEU A 50 -9.83 21.50 -0.47
C LEU A 50 -10.71 22.72 -0.23
N GLU A 51 -11.90 22.50 0.34
CA GLU A 51 -12.86 23.56 0.64
C GLU A 51 -12.34 24.50 1.72
N LYS A 52 -11.82 23.99 2.85
CA LYS A 52 -11.31 24.79 3.98
C LYS A 52 -10.18 25.71 3.60
N LEU A 53 -9.20 25.20 2.84
CA LEU A 53 -8.00 25.94 2.46
C LEU A 53 -8.19 26.75 1.16
N GLN A 54 -9.31 26.57 0.45
CA GLN A 54 -9.58 27.16 -0.86
C GLN A 54 -8.44 26.91 -1.86
N ILE A 55 -7.93 25.66 -1.86
CA ILE A 55 -6.83 25.23 -2.71
C ILE A 55 -7.33 24.45 -3.91
N THR A 56 -6.53 24.40 -4.96
CA THR A 56 -6.82 23.61 -6.17
C THR A 56 -6.38 22.15 -5.98
N GLU A 57 -6.84 21.27 -6.86
CA GLU A 57 -6.45 19.86 -6.91
C GLU A 57 -4.94 19.69 -7.14
N SER A 58 -4.33 20.52 -7.98
CA SER A 58 -2.87 20.53 -8.18
C SER A 58 -2.13 20.88 -6.88
N GLN A 59 -2.66 21.85 -6.12
CA GLN A 59 -2.09 22.24 -4.83
C GLN A 59 -2.24 21.13 -3.79
N LEU A 60 -3.36 20.41 -3.79
CA LEU A 60 -3.51 19.21 -2.97
C LEU A 60 -2.54 18.08 -3.42
N GLY A 61 -2.32 17.95 -4.72
CA GLY A 61 -1.29 17.05 -5.27
C GLY A 61 0.11 17.36 -4.74
N TYR A 62 0.48 18.65 -4.58
CA TYR A 62 1.75 19.04 -3.94
C TYR A 62 1.80 18.67 -2.45
N ALA A 63 0.67 18.72 -1.76
CA ALA A 63 0.59 18.30 -0.36
C ALA A 63 0.83 16.79 -0.21
N PHE A 64 0.21 15.96 -1.05
CA PHE A 64 0.47 14.51 -1.10
C PHE A 64 1.91 14.19 -1.51
N PHE A 65 2.44 14.89 -2.52
CA PHE A 65 3.85 14.77 -2.90
C PHE A 65 4.79 15.08 -1.74
N SER A 66 4.49 16.09 -0.93
CA SER A 66 5.29 16.44 0.25
C SER A 66 5.34 15.28 1.24
N MET A 67 4.23 14.57 1.45
CA MET A 67 4.18 13.38 2.30
C MET A 67 5.05 12.25 1.74
N ALA A 68 4.97 12.00 0.44
CA ALA A 68 5.79 10.99 -0.22
C ALA A 68 7.29 11.33 -0.17
N VAL A 69 7.68 12.59 -0.37
CA VAL A 69 9.07 13.08 -0.21
C VAL A 69 9.55 12.85 1.21
N GLY A 70 8.72 13.16 2.22
CA GLY A 70 9.02 12.88 3.62
C GLY A 70 9.31 11.41 3.87
N ALA A 71 8.46 10.51 3.36
CA ALA A 71 8.65 9.07 3.50
C ALA A 71 9.95 8.59 2.85
N VAL A 72 10.25 9.01 1.63
CA VAL A 72 11.51 8.68 0.95
C VAL A 72 12.73 9.23 1.70
N THR A 73 12.64 10.46 2.22
CA THR A 73 13.71 11.07 3.00
C THR A 73 14.06 10.24 4.23
N SER A 74 13.06 9.64 4.88
CA SER A 74 13.28 8.80 6.06
C SER A 74 14.16 7.59 5.78
N LEU A 75 14.14 7.03 4.57
CA LEU A 75 14.96 5.88 4.19
C LEU A 75 16.45 6.15 4.34
N SER A 76 16.87 7.41 4.13
CA SER A 76 18.28 7.83 4.19
C SER A 76 18.91 7.67 5.60
N PHE A 77 18.09 7.75 6.65
CA PHE A 77 18.56 7.69 8.04
C PHE A 77 18.00 6.51 8.84
N SER A 78 16.96 5.84 8.37
CA SER A 78 16.28 4.74 9.06
C SER A 78 17.26 3.64 9.47
N SER A 79 18.10 3.15 8.55
CA SER A 79 19.07 2.09 8.83
C SER A 79 20.07 2.48 9.93
N LYS A 80 20.51 3.76 9.96
CA LYS A 80 21.45 4.25 10.99
C LYS A 80 20.77 4.31 12.36
N LEU A 81 19.51 4.77 12.41
CA LEU A 81 18.75 4.88 13.66
C LEU A 81 18.35 3.50 14.19
N ILE A 82 17.95 2.58 13.34
CA ILE A 82 17.66 1.19 13.72
C ILE A 82 18.93 0.51 14.28
N LYS A 83 20.07 0.67 13.63
CA LYS A 83 21.34 0.14 14.13
C LYS A 83 21.68 0.68 15.52
N LYS A 84 21.39 1.96 15.79
CA LYS A 84 21.67 2.61 17.07
C LYS A 84 20.67 2.21 18.16
N TYR A 85 19.37 2.27 17.87
CA TYR A 85 18.31 2.15 18.88
C TYR A 85 17.61 0.79 18.90
N GLY A 86 17.73 -0.01 17.85
CA GLY A 86 17.03 -1.27 17.61
C GLY A 86 15.66 -1.06 16.93
N GLU A 87 15.18 -2.12 16.28
CA GLU A 87 13.93 -2.15 15.51
C GLU A 87 12.73 -1.78 16.39
N GLY A 88 12.71 -2.31 17.61
CA GLY A 88 11.60 -2.09 18.55
C GLY A 88 11.45 -0.62 18.97
N ARG A 89 12.54 0.05 19.42
CA ARG A 89 12.48 1.46 19.81
C ARG A 89 12.21 2.36 18.62
N TYR A 90 12.81 2.05 17.48
CA TYR A 90 12.61 2.82 16.27
C TYR A 90 11.15 2.80 15.83
N THR A 91 10.53 1.61 15.76
CA THR A 91 9.09 1.45 15.46
C THR A 91 8.22 2.14 16.49
N PHE A 92 8.55 2.01 17.78
CA PHE A 92 7.77 2.61 18.87
C PHE A 92 7.65 4.12 18.73
N PHE A 93 8.78 4.82 18.56
CA PHE A 93 8.77 6.28 18.49
C PHE A 93 8.26 6.80 17.12
N SER A 94 8.56 6.11 16.03
CA SER A 94 8.03 6.50 14.72
C SER A 94 6.49 6.36 14.65
N THR A 95 5.92 5.33 15.27
CA THR A 95 4.47 5.17 15.37
C THR A 95 3.84 6.31 16.16
N ILE A 96 4.40 6.69 17.32
CA ILE A 96 3.90 7.83 18.12
C ILE A 96 3.98 9.13 17.31
N GLY A 97 5.13 9.39 16.66
CA GLY A 97 5.29 10.57 15.82
C GLY A 97 4.27 10.62 14.69
N TYR A 98 4.04 9.51 14.01
CA TYR A 98 3.03 9.42 12.96
C TYR A 98 1.61 9.69 13.46
N ILE A 99 1.19 9.03 14.57
CA ILE A 99 -0.14 9.24 15.16
C ILE A 99 -0.37 10.71 15.52
N THR A 100 0.62 11.36 16.11
CA THR A 100 0.48 12.76 16.59
C THR A 100 0.49 13.78 15.46
N LEU A 101 1.30 13.56 14.43
CA LEU A 101 1.49 14.53 13.36
C LEU A 101 0.38 14.52 12.32
N ILE A 102 -0.17 13.34 11.98
CA ILE A 102 -1.22 13.23 10.96
C ILE A 102 -2.50 14.02 11.35
N ILE A 103 -2.77 14.18 12.65
CA ILE A 103 -3.88 15.01 13.15
C ILE A 103 -3.69 16.47 12.74
N GLY A 104 -2.45 16.93 12.72
CA GLY A 104 -2.12 18.31 12.36
C GLY A 104 -2.56 18.71 10.94
N ALA A 105 -2.69 17.74 10.04
CA ALA A 105 -3.10 18.00 8.67
C ALA A 105 -4.51 18.64 8.59
N VAL A 106 -5.47 18.18 9.39
CA VAL A 106 -6.83 18.77 9.42
C VAL A 106 -6.89 20.13 10.12
N LEU A 107 -5.84 20.51 10.88
CA LEU A 107 -5.71 21.80 11.55
C LEU A 107 -5.08 22.88 10.67
N SER A 108 -4.42 22.50 9.57
CA SER A 108 -3.77 23.46 8.67
C SER A 108 -4.75 24.53 8.21
N ILE A 109 -4.28 25.78 8.13
CA ILE A 109 -5.04 26.95 7.65
C ILE A 109 -4.44 27.53 6.35
N GLU A 110 -3.28 27.03 5.94
CA GLU A 110 -2.56 27.46 4.73
C GLU A 110 -1.93 26.24 4.05
N LEU A 111 -1.79 26.28 2.72
CA LEU A 111 -1.19 25.22 1.93
C LEU A 111 0.23 24.84 2.40
N TYR A 112 1.08 25.84 2.66
CA TYR A 112 2.46 25.59 3.09
C TYR A 112 2.53 24.85 4.44
N GLN A 113 1.60 25.14 5.36
CA GLN A 113 1.49 24.43 6.64
C GLN A 113 1.10 22.97 6.41
N LEU A 114 0.11 22.73 5.55
CA LEU A 114 -0.30 21.37 5.15
C LEU A 114 0.88 20.60 4.55
N CYS A 115 1.63 21.20 3.62
CA CYS A 115 2.81 20.58 3.00
C CYS A 115 3.90 20.25 4.04
N ILE A 116 4.21 21.15 4.97
CA ILE A 116 5.21 20.92 6.02
C ILE A 116 4.75 19.80 6.96
N ILE A 117 3.50 19.84 7.41
CA ILE A 117 2.95 18.81 8.30
C ILE A 117 2.94 17.46 7.61
N LEU A 118 2.49 17.38 6.37
CA LEU A 118 2.48 16.14 5.61
C LEU A 118 3.89 15.64 5.30
N PHE A 119 4.86 16.52 5.01
CA PHE A 119 6.26 16.10 4.86
C PHE A 119 6.80 15.43 6.13
N ILE A 120 6.58 16.04 7.29
CA ILE A 120 7.05 15.49 8.57
C ILE A 120 6.27 14.21 8.90
N THR A 121 4.96 14.20 8.68
CA THR A 121 4.11 13.00 8.83
C THR A 121 4.60 11.86 7.93
N GLY A 122 4.94 12.17 6.68
CA GLY A 122 5.52 11.23 5.73
C GLY A 122 6.85 10.66 6.20
N ALA A 123 7.74 11.51 6.77
CA ALA A 123 9.00 11.04 7.32
C ALA A 123 8.80 10.06 8.50
N PHE A 124 7.82 10.29 9.36
CA PHE A 124 7.45 9.34 10.41
C PHE A 124 6.74 8.11 9.86
N ALA A 125 5.89 8.24 8.84
CA ALA A 125 5.24 7.12 8.16
C ALA A 125 6.27 6.17 7.52
N GLY A 126 7.22 6.70 6.75
CA GLY A 126 8.30 5.92 6.15
C GLY A 126 9.25 5.30 7.19
N SER A 127 9.56 6.05 8.27
CA SER A 127 10.30 5.50 9.40
C SER A 127 9.56 4.35 10.07
N MET A 128 8.27 4.50 10.25
CA MET A 128 7.38 3.47 10.81
C MET A 128 7.33 2.24 9.90
N ASP A 129 7.22 2.43 8.59
CA ASP A 129 7.19 1.35 7.60
C ASP A 129 8.48 0.51 7.66
N VAL A 130 9.64 1.15 7.61
CA VAL A 130 10.93 0.45 7.75
C VAL A 130 11.04 -0.26 9.09
N GLY A 131 10.63 0.41 10.18
CA GLY A 131 10.71 -0.14 11.54
C GLY A 131 9.80 -1.34 11.74
N MET A 132 8.51 -1.25 11.39
CA MET A 132 7.54 -2.32 11.61
C MET A 132 7.84 -3.56 10.76
N ASN A 133 8.29 -3.39 9.51
CA ASN A 133 8.74 -4.49 8.66
C ASN A 133 10.02 -5.14 9.20
N GLY A 134 10.99 -4.34 9.64
CA GLY A 134 12.22 -4.81 10.27
C GLY A 134 11.94 -5.59 11.55
N LEU A 135 11.05 -5.07 12.41
CA LEU A 135 10.65 -5.74 13.65
C LEU A 135 9.91 -7.07 13.38
N ALA A 136 8.99 -7.08 12.41
CA ALA A 136 8.28 -8.30 12.03
C ALA A 136 9.27 -9.38 11.55
N ALA A 137 10.22 -9.02 10.67
CA ALA A 137 11.25 -9.93 10.19
C ALA A 137 12.17 -10.44 11.34
N LEU A 138 12.52 -9.56 12.30
CA LEU A 138 13.29 -9.93 13.46
C LEU A 138 12.57 -10.98 14.33
N ILE A 139 11.28 -10.77 14.59
CA ILE A 139 10.47 -11.67 15.42
C ILE A 139 10.22 -13.00 14.69
N GLU A 140 9.94 -12.98 13.38
CA GLU A 140 9.84 -14.20 12.56
C GLU A 140 11.09 -15.08 12.68
N LYS A 141 12.28 -14.44 12.59
CA LYS A 141 13.55 -15.14 12.72
C LYS A 141 13.77 -15.70 14.12
N LYS A 142 13.47 -14.92 15.17
CA LYS A 142 13.64 -15.34 16.57
C LYS A 142 12.71 -16.49 16.96
N ASP A 143 11.42 -16.35 16.57
CA ASP A 143 10.37 -17.28 17.00
C ASP A 143 10.17 -18.43 15.99
N ARG A 144 10.89 -18.43 14.85
CA ARG A 144 10.77 -19.39 13.74
C ARG A 144 9.32 -19.54 13.23
N GLN A 145 8.57 -18.44 13.23
CA GLN A 145 7.17 -18.38 12.79
C GLN A 145 7.08 -17.40 11.62
N ARG A 146 6.30 -17.73 10.59
CA ARG A 146 6.07 -16.86 9.42
C ARG A 146 4.73 -16.15 9.56
N PHE A 147 4.72 -14.81 9.60
CA PHE A 147 3.51 -14.01 9.75
C PHE A 147 3.58 -12.63 9.07
N MET A 148 4.66 -12.29 8.39
CA MET A 148 4.82 -11.01 7.68
C MET A 148 3.65 -10.72 6.74
N SER A 149 3.24 -11.70 5.92
CA SER A 149 2.09 -11.54 5.01
C SER A 149 0.80 -11.21 5.76
N ALA A 150 0.60 -11.81 6.96
CA ALA A 150 -0.56 -11.49 7.78
C ALA A 150 -0.48 -10.05 8.34
N CYS A 151 0.71 -9.53 8.68
CA CYS A 151 0.87 -8.12 9.07
C CYS A 151 0.43 -7.17 7.95
N HIS A 152 0.80 -7.45 6.69
CA HIS A 152 0.29 -6.69 5.53
C HIS A 152 -1.21 -6.89 5.30
N GLY A 153 -1.76 -8.07 5.61
CA GLY A 153 -3.20 -8.32 5.66
C GLY A 153 -3.90 -7.42 6.70
N PHE A 154 -3.32 -7.29 7.89
CA PHE A 154 -3.80 -6.37 8.92
C PHE A 154 -3.68 -4.90 8.50
N TRP A 155 -2.68 -4.53 7.71
CA TRP A 155 -2.60 -3.20 7.10
C TRP A 155 -3.82 -2.94 6.20
N SER A 156 -4.13 -3.86 5.29
CA SER A 156 -5.30 -3.74 4.41
C SER A 156 -6.63 -3.71 5.19
N LEU A 157 -6.74 -4.51 6.27
CA LEU A 157 -7.90 -4.50 7.15
C LEU A 157 -8.02 -3.17 7.92
N GLY A 158 -6.93 -2.64 8.44
CA GLY A 158 -6.89 -1.33 9.10
C GLY A 158 -7.34 -0.21 8.16
N PHE A 159 -6.89 -0.27 6.90
CA PHE A 159 -7.29 0.69 5.87
C PHE A 159 -8.80 0.61 5.57
N PHE A 160 -9.35 -0.61 5.42
CA PHE A 160 -10.78 -0.84 5.26
C PHE A 160 -11.59 -0.31 6.45
N ILE A 161 -11.15 -0.62 7.68
CA ILE A 161 -11.83 -0.19 8.91
C ILE A 161 -11.81 1.33 9.00
N GLY A 162 -10.66 1.98 8.75
CA GLY A 162 -10.54 3.43 8.83
C GLY A 162 -11.40 4.15 7.78
N ALA A 163 -11.45 3.64 6.56
CA ALA A 163 -12.31 4.19 5.51
C ALA A 163 -13.81 3.99 5.82
N SER A 164 -14.22 2.79 6.28
CA SER A 164 -15.62 2.47 6.54
C SER A 164 -16.15 3.15 7.79
N LEU A 165 -15.48 2.96 8.94
CA LEU A 165 -15.87 3.58 10.20
C LEU A 165 -15.62 5.10 10.16
N GLY A 166 -14.58 5.53 9.47
CA GLY A 166 -14.30 6.94 9.26
C GLY A 166 -15.44 7.65 8.53
N SER A 167 -15.95 7.05 7.46
CA SER A 167 -17.12 7.58 6.73
C SER A 167 -18.36 7.67 7.61
N LEU A 168 -18.60 6.62 8.42
CA LEU A 168 -19.69 6.64 9.41
C LEU A 168 -19.48 7.74 10.48
N MET A 169 -18.26 7.91 10.98
CA MET A 169 -17.95 8.92 12.00
C MET A 169 -18.07 10.34 11.45
N MET A 170 -17.69 10.57 10.18
CA MET A 170 -17.89 11.88 9.53
C MET A 170 -19.36 12.33 9.53
N TYR A 171 -20.30 11.39 9.42
CA TYR A 171 -21.73 11.67 9.48
C TYR A 171 -22.17 12.16 10.87
N TYR A 172 -21.58 11.63 11.95
CA TYR A 172 -21.95 11.99 13.34
C TYR A 172 -21.07 13.08 13.96
N ILE A 173 -19.82 13.21 13.53
CA ILE A 173 -18.83 14.13 14.10
C ILE A 173 -18.51 15.21 13.08
N THR A 174 -19.11 16.39 13.26
CA THR A 174 -18.99 17.54 12.34
C THR A 174 -17.55 18.09 12.27
N PHE A 175 -16.76 17.92 13.34
CA PHE A 175 -15.41 18.48 13.41
C PHE A 175 -14.35 17.42 13.10
N PRO A 176 -13.65 17.51 11.95
CA PRO A 176 -12.60 16.54 11.55
C PRO A 176 -11.53 16.31 12.61
N PHE A 177 -11.11 17.38 13.28
CA PHE A 177 -10.13 17.30 14.36
C PHE A 177 -10.60 16.38 15.51
N VAL A 178 -11.85 16.50 15.93
CA VAL A 178 -12.39 15.67 17.05
C VAL A 178 -12.33 14.18 16.69
N HIS A 179 -12.75 13.84 15.47
CA HIS A 179 -12.68 12.44 14.99
C HIS A 179 -11.22 11.94 14.95
N MET A 180 -10.33 12.67 14.27
CA MET A 180 -8.92 12.30 14.16
C MET A 180 -8.24 12.21 15.53
N PHE A 181 -8.55 13.12 16.45
CA PHE A 181 -8.00 13.14 17.80
C PHE A 181 -8.48 11.94 18.64
N LEU A 182 -9.76 11.62 18.61
CA LEU A 182 -10.31 10.44 19.31
C LEU A 182 -9.68 9.15 18.79
N LEU A 183 -9.58 9.01 17.48
CA LEU A 183 -8.94 7.87 16.85
C LEU A 183 -7.46 7.77 17.24
N ALA A 184 -6.74 8.89 17.25
CA ALA A 184 -5.34 8.94 17.67
C ALA A 184 -5.15 8.58 19.14
N CYS A 185 -6.05 9.02 20.03
CA CYS A 185 -6.02 8.61 21.44
C CYS A 185 -6.19 7.10 21.59
N ILE A 186 -7.15 6.50 20.88
CA ILE A 186 -7.36 5.06 20.87
C ILE A 186 -6.13 4.32 20.34
N ALA A 187 -5.59 4.77 19.19
CA ALA A 187 -4.41 4.19 18.56
C ALA A 187 -3.19 4.26 19.50
N LEU A 188 -2.99 5.41 20.14
CA LEU A 188 -1.89 5.62 21.10
C LEU A 188 -2.02 4.71 22.32
N ILE A 189 -3.20 4.61 22.93
CA ILE A 189 -3.44 3.73 24.07
C ILE A 189 -3.15 2.28 23.67
N LEU A 190 -3.70 1.81 22.56
CA LEU A 190 -3.45 0.46 22.06
C LEU A 190 -1.95 0.22 21.82
N HIS A 191 -1.28 1.18 21.20
CA HIS A 191 0.16 1.10 20.94
C HIS A 191 0.96 0.99 22.25
N LEU A 192 0.68 1.82 23.23
CA LEU A 192 1.37 1.77 24.53
C LEU A 192 1.11 0.45 25.28
N VAL A 193 -0.12 -0.08 25.24
CA VAL A 193 -0.50 -1.31 25.93
C VAL A 193 0.10 -2.57 25.30
N PHE A 194 0.04 -2.65 23.96
CA PHE A 194 0.43 -3.89 23.25
C PHE A 194 1.88 -3.89 22.77
N PHE A 195 2.46 -2.73 22.51
CA PHE A 195 3.82 -2.63 21.97
C PHE A 195 4.90 -2.46 23.06
N GLY A 196 4.53 -2.15 24.30
CA GLY A 196 5.47 -1.77 25.34
C GLY A 196 6.64 -2.74 25.56
N SER A 197 6.42 -4.06 25.48
CA SER A 197 7.48 -5.07 25.59
C SER A 197 8.35 -5.19 24.35
N LEU A 198 7.79 -4.94 23.17
CA LEU A 198 8.48 -5.05 21.89
C LEU A 198 9.49 -3.92 21.64
N ARG A 199 9.37 -2.80 22.33
CA ARG A 199 10.29 -1.65 22.21
C ARG A 199 11.76 -1.99 22.51
N LEU A 200 12.01 -3.08 23.22
CA LEU A 200 13.38 -3.52 23.59
C LEU A 200 13.98 -4.50 22.58
N GLU A 201 13.19 -4.94 21.57
CA GLU A 201 13.68 -5.84 20.55
C GLU A 201 14.72 -5.17 19.67
N LYS A 202 15.84 -5.87 19.49
CA LYS A 202 16.97 -5.40 18.70
C LYS A 202 17.67 -6.59 18.02
N SER A 203 18.07 -6.39 16.78
CA SER A 203 18.90 -7.34 16.02
C SER A 203 20.32 -7.36 16.56
N GLU A 204 20.91 -8.55 16.64
CA GLU A 204 22.32 -8.72 17.05
C GLU A 204 23.32 -8.42 15.93
N ALA A 205 22.89 -8.49 14.68
CA ALA A 205 23.70 -8.25 13.49
C ALA A 205 23.11 -7.19 12.58
N ALA A 206 23.94 -6.25 12.14
CA ALA A 206 23.56 -5.30 11.08
C ALA A 206 23.53 -6.04 9.74
N ILE A 207 22.40 -6.05 9.06
CA ILE A 207 22.32 -6.50 7.67
C ILE A 207 22.90 -5.36 6.82
N GLU A 208 24.11 -5.54 6.32
CA GLU A 208 24.65 -4.66 5.28
C GLU A 208 23.93 -4.99 3.96
N VAL A 209 22.98 -4.18 3.57
CA VAL A 209 22.42 -4.20 2.22
C VAL A 209 23.44 -3.51 1.31
N LYS A 210 24.28 -4.28 0.62
CA LYS A 210 25.12 -3.75 -0.47
C LYS A 210 24.23 -3.54 -1.68
N SER A 211 24.01 -2.28 -2.03
CA SER A 211 23.36 -1.88 -3.28
C SER A 211 24.31 -2.15 -4.46
N GLY A 212 23.92 -3.02 -5.37
CA GLY A 212 24.63 -3.29 -6.62
C GLY A 212 24.06 -2.46 -7.77
N THR A 213 24.92 -1.73 -8.49
CA THR A 213 24.53 -0.77 -9.53
C THR A 213 24.31 -1.38 -10.94
N HIS A 214 24.44 -2.69 -11.12
CA HIS A 214 24.42 -3.33 -12.45
C HIS A 214 23.05 -3.86 -12.93
N SER A 215 21.98 -3.66 -12.14
CA SER A 215 20.68 -4.28 -12.42
C SER A 215 19.87 -3.63 -13.56
N LEU A 216 20.05 -2.34 -13.85
CA LEU A 216 19.25 -1.60 -14.83
C LEU A 216 19.48 -1.97 -16.32
N GLN A 217 20.51 -2.76 -16.64
CA GLN A 217 20.75 -3.21 -18.00
C GLN A 217 19.94 -4.44 -18.42
N ASN A 218 19.30 -5.11 -17.45
CA ASN A 218 18.48 -6.29 -17.72
C ASN A 218 17.08 -5.90 -18.20
N LYS A 219 16.74 -6.21 -19.45
CA LYS A 219 15.45 -5.85 -20.07
C LYS A 219 14.24 -6.43 -19.34
N THR A 220 14.35 -7.65 -18.80
CA THR A 220 13.29 -8.29 -18.04
C THR A 220 13.04 -7.56 -16.73
N LEU A 221 14.11 -7.17 -16.02
CA LEU A 221 14.01 -6.40 -14.79
C LEU A 221 13.43 -5.01 -15.06
N LEU A 222 13.84 -4.36 -16.14
CA LEU A 222 13.27 -3.06 -16.55
C LEU A 222 11.76 -3.18 -16.85
N GLY A 223 11.35 -4.28 -17.49
CA GLY A 223 9.92 -4.56 -17.73
C GLY A 223 9.12 -4.69 -16.43
N PHE A 224 9.63 -5.43 -15.43
CA PHE A 224 9.00 -5.51 -14.12
C PHE A 224 9.02 -4.17 -13.38
N ALA A 225 10.08 -3.38 -13.50
CA ALA A 225 10.17 -2.05 -12.93
C ALA A 225 9.10 -1.09 -13.52
N VAL A 226 8.86 -1.13 -14.83
CA VAL A 226 7.79 -0.35 -15.49
C VAL A 226 6.40 -0.80 -15.00
N ILE A 227 6.15 -2.11 -14.89
CA ILE A 227 4.89 -2.61 -14.36
C ILE A 227 4.71 -2.13 -12.92
N GLY A 228 5.74 -2.26 -12.07
CA GLY A 228 5.72 -1.80 -10.68
C GLY A 228 5.41 -0.31 -10.54
N LEU A 229 6.11 0.53 -11.32
CA LEU A 229 5.87 1.98 -11.38
C LEU A 229 4.41 2.30 -11.66
N LEU A 230 3.85 1.73 -12.74
CA LEU A 230 2.51 2.08 -13.22
C LEU A 230 1.40 1.51 -12.33
N VAL A 231 1.59 0.31 -11.77
CA VAL A 231 0.64 -0.30 -10.86
C VAL A 231 0.63 0.42 -9.50
N MET A 232 1.79 0.76 -8.94
CA MET A 232 1.86 1.52 -7.68
C MET A 232 1.36 2.96 -7.87
N MET A 233 1.60 3.58 -9.05
CA MET A 233 0.98 4.87 -9.38
C MET A 233 -0.55 4.76 -9.48
N THR A 234 -1.08 3.66 -10.03
CA THR A 234 -2.53 3.38 -10.08
C THR A 234 -3.11 3.21 -8.67
N GLU A 235 -2.45 2.43 -7.82
CA GLU A 235 -2.85 2.23 -6.41
C GLU A 235 -2.87 3.56 -5.65
N GLY A 236 -1.81 4.35 -5.76
CA GLY A 236 -1.72 5.68 -5.14
C GLY A 236 -2.81 6.64 -5.65
N ALA A 237 -3.05 6.65 -6.95
CA ALA A 237 -4.09 7.49 -7.53
C ALA A 237 -5.49 7.14 -6.98
N VAL A 238 -5.81 5.86 -6.80
CA VAL A 238 -7.09 5.47 -6.17
C VAL A 238 -7.12 5.90 -4.71
N MET A 239 -6.03 5.68 -3.95
CA MET A 239 -5.98 6.09 -2.54
C MET A 239 -6.19 7.59 -2.36
N ASP A 240 -5.53 8.41 -3.15
CA ASP A 240 -5.52 9.86 -3.00
C ASP A 240 -6.80 10.52 -3.55
N TRP A 241 -7.39 9.99 -4.65
CA TRP A 241 -8.43 10.67 -5.42
C TRP A 241 -9.81 10.00 -5.36
N CYS A 242 -9.92 8.78 -4.81
CA CYS A 242 -11.19 8.06 -4.73
C CYS A 242 -12.23 8.84 -3.92
N THR A 243 -11.86 9.38 -2.76
CA THR A 243 -12.77 10.13 -1.88
C THR A 243 -13.31 11.37 -2.57
N LEU A 244 -12.44 12.13 -3.26
CA LEU A 244 -12.82 13.30 -4.04
C LEU A 244 -13.73 12.94 -5.23
N TYR A 245 -13.41 11.85 -5.94
CA TYR A 245 -14.27 11.35 -7.02
C TYR A 245 -15.66 10.97 -6.51
N MET A 246 -15.75 10.29 -5.37
CA MET A 246 -17.03 9.92 -4.77
C MET A 246 -17.84 11.14 -4.31
N SER A 247 -17.16 12.18 -3.76
CA SER A 247 -17.78 13.41 -3.33
C SER A 247 -18.21 14.28 -4.52
N GLU A 248 -17.28 14.59 -5.41
CA GLU A 248 -17.45 15.65 -6.41
C GLU A 248 -18.09 15.16 -7.72
N GLU A 249 -17.77 13.94 -8.15
CA GLU A 249 -18.27 13.41 -9.42
C GLU A 249 -19.52 12.54 -9.22
N ILE A 250 -19.45 11.55 -8.32
CA ILE A 250 -20.59 10.67 -8.03
C ILE A 250 -21.67 11.38 -7.21
N LYS A 251 -21.32 12.46 -6.50
CA LYS A 251 -22.20 13.17 -5.57
C LYS A 251 -22.81 12.21 -4.54
N ALA A 252 -21.96 11.30 -4.06
CA ALA A 252 -22.37 10.29 -3.09
C ALA A 252 -22.87 10.97 -1.79
N PRO A 253 -23.94 10.46 -1.14
CA PRO A 253 -24.28 10.91 0.20
C PRO A 253 -23.09 10.79 1.15
N ASP A 254 -22.96 11.71 2.13
CA ASP A 254 -21.81 11.80 3.03
C ASP A 254 -21.40 10.46 3.64
N LEU A 255 -22.38 9.65 4.04
CA LEU A 255 -22.13 8.30 4.57
C LEU A 255 -21.39 7.39 3.59
N TRP A 256 -21.54 7.59 2.28
CA TRP A 256 -21.02 6.70 1.24
C TRP A 256 -19.69 7.17 0.61
N ILE A 257 -19.25 8.40 0.92
CA ILE A 257 -18.05 8.99 0.32
C ILE A 257 -16.81 8.10 0.54
N GLY A 258 -16.60 7.61 1.74
CA GLY A 258 -15.45 6.74 2.06
C GLY A 258 -15.58 5.29 1.61
N TYR A 259 -16.78 4.83 1.22
CA TYR A 259 -16.98 3.42 0.87
C TYR A 259 -16.32 3.02 -0.45
N GLY A 260 -16.07 3.97 -1.37
CA GLY A 260 -15.23 3.67 -2.54
C GLY A 260 -13.84 3.17 -2.14
N LEU A 261 -13.19 3.89 -1.24
CA LEU A 261 -11.88 3.57 -0.70
C LEU A 261 -11.91 2.30 0.17
N ALA A 262 -12.98 2.12 0.95
CA ALA A 262 -13.20 0.91 1.75
C ALA A 262 -13.32 -0.34 0.88
N MET A 263 -14.12 -0.30 -0.18
CA MET A 263 -14.31 -1.43 -1.10
C MET A 263 -13.01 -1.75 -1.84
N PHE A 264 -12.28 -0.73 -2.30
CA PHE A 264 -10.97 -0.92 -2.92
C PHE A 264 -10.02 -1.70 -1.99
N SER A 265 -9.86 -1.28 -0.73
CA SER A 265 -8.94 -1.90 0.21
C SER A 265 -9.41 -3.28 0.69
N LEU A 266 -10.71 -3.49 0.87
CA LEU A 266 -11.27 -4.80 1.23
C LEU A 266 -10.98 -5.83 0.13
N PHE A 267 -11.28 -5.49 -1.12
CA PHE A 267 -11.06 -6.41 -2.23
C PHE A 267 -9.58 -6.56 -2.58
N MET A 268 -8.75 -5.57 -2.29
CA MET A 268 -7.30 -5.73 -2.33
C MET A 268 -6.83 -6.76 -1.29
N ALA A 269 -7.34 -6.70 -0.05
CA ALA A 269 -7.02 -7.71 0.96
C ALA A 269 -7.45 -9.12 0.50
N VAL A 270 -8.68 -9.26 0.00
CA VAL A 270 -9.19 -10.53 -0.55
C VAL A 270 -8.30 -11.03 -1.70
N GLY A 271 -7.95 -10.14 -2.62
CA GLY A 271 -7.09 -10.47 -3.76
C GLY A 271 -5.72 -11.00 -3.32
N ARG A 272 -5.08 -10.37 -2.33
CA ARG A 272 -3.78 -10.82 -1.80
C ARG A 272 -3.78 -12.26 -1.30
N PHE A 273 -4.91 -12.76 -0.78
CA PHE A 273 -5.02 -14.16 -0.35
C PHE A 273 -5.29 -15.14 -1.48
N ILE A 274 -5.86 -14.68 -2.58
CA ILE A 274 -6.29 -15.53 -3.70
C ILE A 274 -5.22 -15.60 -4.79
N MET A 275 -4.42 -14.55 -4.97
CA MET A 275 -3.49 -14.43 -6.08
C MET A 275 -2.35 -15.45 -6.05
N ASP A 276 -1.78 -15.77 -4.87
CA ASP A 276 -0.70 -16.76 -4.78
C ASP A 276 -1.13 -18.14 -5.29
N PRO A 277 -2.24 -18.76 -4.83
CA PRO A 277 -2.75 -20.02 -5.40
C PRO A 277 -3.08 -19.94 -6.89
N LEU A 278 -3.55 -18.79 -7.38
CA LEU A 278 -3.82 -18.60 -8.80
C LEU A 278 -2.52 -18.55 -9.62
N SER A 279 -1.49 -17.85 -9.12
CA SER A 279 -0.17 -17.81 -9.76
C SER A 279 0.49 -19.18 -9.83
N ASP A 280 0.34 -20.00 -8.78
CA ASP A 280 0.85 -21.37 -8.75
C ASP A 280 0.12 -22.31 -9.74
N THR A 281 -1.16 -22.02 -10.02
CA THR A 281 -2.00 -22.86 -10.88
C THR A 281 -1.92 -22.46 -12.35
N TYR A 282 -2.02 -21.16 -12.65
CA TYR A 282 -2.14 -20.62 -14.01
C TYR A 282 -0.86 -19.94 -14.53
N GLY A 283 0.13 -19.76 -13.64
CA GLY A 283 1.37 -19.05 -13.93
C GLY A 283 1.25 -17.53 -13.81
N SER A 284 2.33 -16.91 -13.39
CA SER A 284 2.45 -15.47 -13.08
C SER A 284 2.02 -14.55 -14.24
N LYS A 285 2.36 -14.91 -15.48
CA LYS A 285 1.99 -14.13 -16.68
C LYS A 285 0.48 -13.98 -16.82
N VAL A 286 -0.25 -15.10 -16.75
CA VAL A 286 -1.70 -15.13 -16.92
C VAL A 286 -2.37 -14.34 -15.79
N VAL A 287 -1.92 -14.53 -14.56
CA VAL A 287 -2.47 -13.83 -13.39
C VAL A 287 -2.24 -12.33 -13.49
N ILE A 288 -1.02 -11.86 -13.79
CA ILE A 288 -0.74 -10.43 -13.95
C ILE A 288 -1.59 -9.82 -15.07
N GLN A 289 -1.67 -10.47 -16.25
CA GLN A 289 -2.45 -9.96 -17.37
C GLN A 289 -3.95 -9.93 -17.08
N ALA A 290 -4.50 -10.99 -16.46
CA ALA A 290 -5.90 -11.03 -16.04
C ALA A 290 -6.20 -9.95 -15.00
N SER A 291 -5.30 -9.75 -14.03
CA SER A 291 -5.40 -8.69 -13.01
C SER A 291 -5.46 -7.30 -13.63
N LEU A 292 -4.61 -7.00 -14.60
CA LEU A 292 -4.64 -5.71 -15.32
C LEU A 292 -5.95 -5.51 -16.10
N VAL A 293 -6.49 -6.57 -16.72
CA VAL A 293 -7.81 -6.52 -17.36
C VAL A 293 -8.93 -6.24 -16.36
N ILE A 294 -8.88 -6.88 -15.17
CA ILE A 294 -9.86 -6.64 -14.10
C ILE A 294 -9.80 -5.18 -13.62
N VAL A 295 -8.60 -4.58 -13.51
CA VAL A 295 -8.47 -3.14 -13.21
C VAL A 295 -9.17 -2.28 -14.24
N VAL A 296 -8.99 -2.55 -15.54
CA VAL A 296 -9.66 -1.79 -16.61
C VAL A 296 -11.17 -1.94 -16.52
N LEU A 297 -11.70 -3.15 -16.30
CA LEU A 297 -13.14 -3.37 -16.10
C LEU A 297 -13.67 -2.59 -14.88
N GLY A 298 -12.89 -2.55 -13.79
CA GLY A 298 -13.19 -1.73 -12.62
C GLY A 298 -13.29 -0.24 -12.96
N ILE A 299 -12.34 0.28 -13.73
CA ILE A 299 -12.33 1.69 -14.15
C ILE A 299 -13.56 2.01 -15.02
N ILE A 300 -13.94 1.12 -15.95
CA ILE A 300 -15.12 1.29 -16.77
C ILE A 300 -16.38 1.42 -15.91
N LEU A 301 -16.51 0.60 -14.85
CA LEU A 301 -17.62 0.69 -13.90
C LEU A 301 -17.59 1.98 -13.07
N VAL A 302 -16.41 2.44 -12.64
CA VAL A 302 -16.25 3.74 -11.95
C VAL A 302 -16.75 4.87 -12.85
N LEU A 303 -16.31 4.88 -14.11
CA LEU A 303 -16.69 5.91 -15.10
C LEU A 303 -18.15 5.83 -15.56
N ALA A 304 -18.88 4.76 -15.27
CA ALA A 304 -20.32 4.66 -15.54
C ALA A 304 -21.18 5.62 -14.69
N GLY A 305 -20.62 6.24 -13.64
CA GLY A 305 -21.21 7.42 -12.97
C GLY A 305 -22.32 7.15 -11.97
N GLY A 306 -22.52 5.90 -11.51
CA GLY A 306 -23.49 5.56 -10.47
C GLY A 306 -22.80 5.16 -9.16
N LEU A 307 -23.47 5.37 -8.00
CA LEU A 307 -22.92 4.99 -6.70
C LEU A 307 -22.56 3.49 -6.65
N LEU A 308 -23.49 2.60 -7.00
CA LEU A 308 -23.24 1.15 -6.97
C LEU A 308 -22.18 0.73 -7.98
N THR A 309 -22.21 1.28 -9.20
CA THR A 309 -21.21 0.98 -10.23
C THR A 309 -19.83 1.43 -9.81
N ALA A 310 -19.70 2.58 -9.16
CA ALA A 310 -18.43 3.06 -8.61
C ALA A 310 -17.91 2.15 -7.49
N LEU A 311 -18.75 1.73 -6.54
CA LEU A 311 -18.37 0.82 -5.47
C LEU A 311 -17.89 -0.53 -6.02
N PHE A 312 -18.62 -1.13 -6.96
CA PHE A 312 -18.17 -2.36 -7.64
C PHE A 312 -16.91 -2.13 -8.47
N GLY A 313 -16.80 -0.99 -9.14
CA GLY A 313 -15.61 -0.62 -9.90
C GLY A 313 -14.36 -0.53 -9.02
N PHE A 314 -14.43 0.18 -7.90
CA PHE A 314 -13.33 0.24 -6.92
C PHE A 314 -13.01 -1.12 -6.30
N SER A 315 -14.02 -1.99 -6.08
CA SER A 315 -13.81 -3.38 -5.65
C SER A 315 -12.97 -4.16 -6.67
N LEU A 316 -13.33 -4.09 -7.96
CA LEU A 316 -12.57 -4.76 -9.02
C LEU A 316 -11.15 -4.19 -9.16
N MET A 317 -10.99 -2.86 -9.07
CA MET A 317 -9.67 -2.24 -9.11
C MET A 317 -8.78 -2.74 -7.96
N GLY A 318 -9.31 -2.77 -6.72
CA GLY A 318 -8.59 -3.28 -5.56
C GLY A 318 -8.19 -4.74 -5.72
N PHE A 319 -9.11 -5.60 -6.16
CA PHE A 319 -8.83 -7.00 -6.43
C PHE A 319 -7.78 -7.17 -7.54
N GLY A 320 -7.85 -6.38 -8.60
CA GLY A 320 -6.94 -6.47 -9.73
C GLY A 320 -5.51 -6.06 -9.38
N VAL A 321 -5.29 -4.98 -8.60
CA VAL A 321 -3.93 -4.53 -8.24
C VAL A 321 -3.27 -5.42 -7.18
N ALA A 322 -4.07 -6.16 -6.40
CA ALA A 322 -3.66 -6.83 -5.16
C ALA A 322 -2.42 -7.74 -5.29
N GLY A 323 -2.37 -8.55 -6.33
CA GLY A 323 -1.34 -9.57 -6.50
C GLY A 323 -0.19 -9.17 -7.41
N ILE A 324 -0.30 -8.05 -8.13
CA ILE A 324 0.68 -7.71 -9.18
C ILE A 324 2.04 -7.38 -8.54
N VAL A 325 2.07 -6.49 -7.54
CA VAL A 325 3.32 -6.04 -6.91
C VAL A 325 4.06 -7.18 -6.19
N PRO A 326 3.43 -7.99 -5.33
CA PRO A 326 4.08 -9.15 -4.73
C PRO A 326 4.63 -10.13 -5.77
N GLU A 327 3.88 -10.35 -6.85
CA GLU A 327 4.26 -11.26 -7.91
C GLU A 327 5.50 -10.78 -8.69
N ILE A 328 5.54 -9.49 -9.08
CA ILE A 328 6.73 -8.95 -9.76
C ILE A 328 7.96 -8.90 -8.86
N TYR A 329 7.80 -8.74 -7.53
CA TYR A 329 8.92 -8.85 -6.59
C TYR A 329 9.46 -10.29 -6.53
N ARG A 330 8.56 -11.29 -6.47
CA ARG A 330 8.94 -12.70 -6.53
C ARG A 330 9.69 -13.03 -7.82
N LEU A 331 9.20 -12.54 -8.95
CA LEU A 331 9.82 -12.79 -10.27
C LEU A 331 11.16 -12.06 -10.41
N SER A 332 11.25 -10.82 -9.95
CA SER A 332 12.50 -10.03 -10.03
C SER A 332 13.63 -10.64 -9.20
N SER A 333 13.31 -11.29 -8.08
CA SER A 333 14.29 -12.00 -7.26
C SER A 333 14.85 -13.28 -7.88
N ARG A 334 14.25 -13.76 -8.99
CA ARG A 334 14.62 -15.00 -9.68
C ARG A 334 15.24 -14.77 -11.06
N ILE A 335 15.56 -13.52 -11.40
CA ILE A 335 16.19 -13.20 -12.71
C ILE A 335 17.64 -13.68 -12.70
N GLU A 336 17.98 -14.51 -13.69
CA GLU A 336 19.33 -15.03 -13.88
C GLU A 336 20.33 -13.88 -14.12
N GLY A 337 21.47 -13.91 -13.41
CA GLY A 337 22.50 -12.87 -13.51
C GLY A 337 22.18 -11.58 -12.74
N VAL A 338 21.08 -11.53 -12.02
CA VAL A 338 20.71 -10.42 -11.12
C VAL A 338 20.68 -10.93 -9.70
N ASN A 339 21.30 -10.20 -8.78
CA ASN A 339 21.20 -10.51 -7.35
C ASN A 339 19.75 -10.42 -6.90
N PRO A 340 19.19 -11.41 -6.17
CA PRO A 340 17.78 -11.38 -5.74
C PRO A 340 17.36 -10.09 -5.01
N SER A 341 18.21 -9.60 -4.11
CA SER A 341 17.98 -8.34 -3.38
C SER A 341 17.98 -7.12 -4.31
N ASP A 342 18.89 -7.09 -5.30
CA ASP A 342 18.99 -5.96 -6.25
C ASP A 342 17.81 -5.95 -7.22
N GLY A 343 17.32 -7.14 -7.62
CA GLY A 343 16.12 -7.28 -8.44
C GLY A 343 14.89 -6.69 -7.76
N VAL A 344 14.63 -7.12 -6.52
CA VAL A 344 13.50 -6.59 -5.71
C VAL A 344 13.69 -5.11 -5.43
N ALA A 345 14.88 -4.66 -5.04
CA ALA A 345 15.16 -3.24 -4.74
C ALA A 345 14.93 -2.34 -5.96
N THR A 346 15.27 -2.81 -7.16
CA THR A 346 15.05 -2.05 -8.40
C THR A 346 13.56 -1.87 -8.68
N VAL A 347 12.76 -2.96 -8.59
CA VAL A 347 11.32 -2.90 -8.83
C VAL A 347 10.61 -2.09 -7.75
N ALA A 348 10.98 -2.27 -6.48
CA ALA A 348 10.43 -1.50 -5.36
C ALA A 348 10.75 -0.01 -5.49
N GLY A 349 12.02 0.34 -5.74
CA GLY A 349 12.45 1.73 -5.86
C GLY A 349 11.77 2.46 -7.01
N THR A 350 11.63 1.82 -8.18
CA THR A 350 10.87 2.40 -9.30
C THR A 350 9.38 2.48 -9.01
N GLY A 351 8.81 1.50 -8.32
CA GLY A 351 7.41 1.54 -7.88
C GLY A 351 7.13 2.70 -6.92
N TYR A 352 8.01 2.96 -5.96
CA TYR A 352 7.88 4.12 -5.06
C TYR A 352 7.95 5.47 -5.81
N LEU A 353 8.65 5.56 -6.95
CA LEU A 353 8.58 6.74 -7.80
C LEU A 353 7.16 6.98 -8.33
N GLY A 354 6.37 5.92 -8.52
CA GLY A 354 4.95 6.03 -8.89
C GLY A 354 4.12 6.74 -7.81
N PHE A 355 4.30 6.36 -6.54
CA PHE A 355 3.67 7.06 -5.42
C PHE A 355 4.17 8.50 -5.25
N LEU A 356 5.43 8.75 -5.60
CA LEU A 356 6.03 10.08 -5.50
C LEU A 356 5.49 11.04 -6.57
N ILE A 357 5.48 10.61 -7.83
CA ILE A 357 5.15 11.47 -8.97
C ILE A 357 3.64 11.48 -9.24
N GLY A 358 2.95 10.39 -8.88
CA GLY A 358 1.52 10.19 -9.10
C GLY A 358 0.65 11.37 -8.65
N PRO A 359 0.74 11.82 -7.40
CA PRO A 359 -0.11 12.91 -6.88
C PRO A 359 -0.01 14.21 -7.67
N ILE A 360 1.19 14.57 -8.15
CA ILE A 360 1.39 15.79 -8.95
C ILE A 360 0.68 15.65 -10.31
N ILE A 361 0.87 14.52 -10.99
CA ILE A 361 0.25 14.28 -12.30
C ILE A 361 -1.26 14.25 -12.15
N MET A 362 -1.78 13.52 -11.16
CA MET A 362 -3.22 13.36 -10.95
C MET A 362 -3.88 14.66 -10.50
N GLY A 363 -3.21 15.45 -9.66
CA GLY A 363 -3.68 16.77 -9.25
C GLY A 363 -3.84 17.72 -10.43
N TYR A 364 -2.84 17.78 -11.29
CA TYR A 364 -2.90 18.59 -12.52
C TYR A 364 -4.02 18.10 -13.45
N VAL A 365 -4.18 16.80 -13.62
CA VAL A 365 -5.25 16.23 -14.45
C VAL A 365 -6.63 16.51 -13.86
N ALA A 366 -6.80 16.38 -12.54
CA ALA A 366 -8.05 16.69 -11.86
C ALA A 366 -8.47 18.16 -12.05
N GLU A 367 -7.54 19.09 -11.82
CA GLU A 367 -7.80 20.52 -11.95
C GLU A 367 -8.09 20.95 -13.39
N SER A 368 -7.31 20.43 -14.36
CA SER A 368 -7.41 20.87 -15.76
C SER A 368 -8.55 20.18 -16.53
N TYR A 369 -8.89 18.95 -16.17
CA TYR A 369 -9.77 18.10 -16.99
C TYR A 369 -10.88 17.38 -16.19
N GLY A 370 -10.89 17.52 -14.86
CA GLY A 370 -11.85 16.87 -13.96
C GLY A 370 -11.45 15.47 -13.53
N TYR A 371 -12.05 15.02 -12.42
CA TYR A 371 -11.74 13.73 -11.77
C TYR A 371 -11.89 12.49 -12.67
N PRO A 372 -12.89 12.38 -13.60
CA PRO A 372 -13.01 11.22 -14.49
C PRO A 372 -11.75 11.00 -15.35
N LYS A 373 -11.02 12.06 -15.69
CA LYS A 373 -9.82 11.97 -16.52
C LYS A 373 -8.64 11.32 -15.80
N ILE A 374 -8.60 11.36 -14.46
CA ILE A 374 -7.64 10.58 -13.66
C ILE A 374 -7.81 9.09 -14.00
N PHE A 375 -9.04 8.57 -13.93
CA PHE A 375 -9.32 7.16 -14.19
C PHE A 375 -9.10 6.79 -15.65
N MET A 376 -9.36 7.69 -16.59
CA MET A 376 -9.00 7.51 -18.00
C MET A 376 -7.50 7.44 -18.21
N LEU A 377 -6.72 8.26 -17.52
CA LEU A 377 -5.24 8.21 -17.55
C LEU A 377 -4.72 6.90 -16.96
N ILE A 378 -5.36 6.40 -15.89
CA ILE A 378 -5.01 5.10 -15.31
C ILE A 378 -5.21 3.96 -16.34
N ILE A 379 -6.23 4.01 -17.22
CA ILE A 379 -6.37 3.03 -18.32
C ILE A 379 -5.11 3.03 -19.20
N VAL A 380 -4.55 4.19 -19.50
CA VAL A 380 -3.31 4.28 -20.30
C VAL A 380 -2.15 3.63 -19.54
N PHE A 381 -2.01 3.88 -18.24
CA PHE A 381 -0.98 3.24 -17.41
C PHE A 381 -1.11 1.72 -17.38
N VAL A 382 -2.33 1.24 -17.16
CA VAL A 382 -2.63 -0.21 -17.15
C VAL A 382 -2.39 -0.84 -18.52
N ALA A 383 -2.72 -0.15 -19.62
CA ALA A 383 -2.43 -0.60 -20.97
C ALA A 383 -0.90 -0.72 -21.23
N ILE A 384 -0.12 0.28 -20.81
CA ILE A 384 1.35 0.23 -20.90
C ILE A 384 1.91 -0.91 -20.03
N ALA A 385 1.39 -1.08 -18.81
CA ALA A 385 1.79 -2.21 -17.94
C ALA A 385 1.44 -3.57 -18.56
N PHE A 386 0.28 -3.70 -19.22
CA PHE A 386 -0.13 -4.91 -19.92
C PHE A 386 0.79 -5.22 -21.11
N VAL A 387 1.13 -4.22 -21.91
CA VAL A 387 2.07 -4.35 -23.03
C VAL A 387 3.46 -4.72 -22.49
N SER A 388 3.93 -4.04 -21.44
CA SER A 388 5.19 -4.38 -20.77
C SER A 388 5.20 -5.83 -20.29
N ALA A 389 4.13 -6.29 -19.63
CA ALA A 389 4.01 -7.69 -19.22
C ALA A 389 4.05 -8.65 -20.40
N ARG A 390 3.41 -8.31 -21.53
CA ARG A 390 3.42 -9.13 -22.73
C ARG A 390 4.83 -9.38 -23.29
N PHE A 391 5.67 -8.33 -23.28
CA PHE A 391 7.06 -8.41 -23.78
C PHE A 391 8.05 -8.97 -22.75
N THR A 392 7.84 -8.69 -21.47
CA THR A 392 8.72 -9.18 -20.39
C THR A 392 8.63 -10.70 -20.23
N PHE A 393 7.42 -11.26 -20.36
CA PHE A 393 7.18 -12.70 -20.33
C PHE A 393 7.32 -13.31 -21.74
N ASN A 394 8.49 -13.18 -22.37
CA ASN A 394 8.76 -13.88 -23.63
C ASN A 394 8.93 -15.40 -23.40
N ASP A 395 8.90 -16.17 -24.50
CA ASP A 395 8.90 -17.64 -24.44
C ASP A 395 10.16 -18.21 -23.75
N ASN A 396 11.32 -17.56 -23.91
CA ASN A 396 12.56 -17.94 -23.26
C ASN A 396 12.51 -17.79 -21.73
N TYR A 397 11.86 -16.76 -21.21
CA TYR A 397 11.72 -16.57 -19.78
C TYR A 397 10.73 -17.58 -19.17
N GLN A 398 9.65 -17.91 -19.89
CA GLN A 398 8.67 -18.93 -19.44
C GLN A 398 9.26 -20.34 -19.39
N GLN A 399 10.04 -20.74 -20.40
CA GLN A 399 10.69 -22.06 -20.41
C GLN A 399 11.67 -22.22 -19.23
N LYS A 400 12.40 -21.16 -18.88
CA LYS A 400 13.32 -21.15 -17.74
C LYS A 400 12.59 -21.22 -16.39
N LEU A 401 11.47 -20.51 -16.22
CA LEU A 401 10.66 -20.62 -14.98
C LEU A 401 10.14 -22.03 -14.75
N ILE A 402 9.62 -22.66 -15.81
CA ILE A 402 9.07 -24.02 -15.75
C ILE A 402 10.16 -25.06 -15.42
N SER A 403 11.38 -24.91 -15.93
CA SER A 403 12.49 -25.80 -15.61
C SER A 403 12.93 -25.67 -14.14
N THR A 404 13.05 -24.44 -13.63
CA THR A 404 13.45 -24.17 -12.23
C THR A 404 12.39 -24.65 -11.22
N GLU A 405 11.09 -24.54 -11.54
CA GLU A 405 10.01 -25.04 -10.67
C GLU A 405 9.92 -26.57 -10.68
N LYS A 406 10.25 -27.24 -11.78
CA LYS A 406 10.36 -28.70 -11.81
C LYS A 406 11.49 -29.22 -10.94
N ASP A 407 12.65 -28.57 -11.00
CA ASP A 407 13.82 -28.98 -10.20
C ASP A 407 13.60 -28.75 -8.70
N SER A 408 12.88 -27.69 -8.30
CA SER A 408 12.56 -27.40 -6.89
C SER A 408 11.48 -28.32 -6.28
N ARG A 409 10.69 -29.05 -7.11
CA ARG A 409 9.71 -30.05 -6.64
C ARG A 409 10.29 -31.47 -6.55
N LEU A 410 11.53 -31.68 -7.02
CA LEU A 410 12.24 -32.95 -6.98
C LEU A 410 13.24 -33.04 -5.83
N VAL A 411 13.41 -31.99 -5.05
CA VAL A 411 14.18 -31.91 -3.81
C VAL A 411 13.23 -31.70 -2.63
#